data_ad7a69152a06357acc254897fc4a7c54
#
_entry.id   ad7a69152a06357acc254897fc4a7c54
#
_cell.length_a   1.000
_cell.length_b   1.000
_cell.length_c   1.000
_cell.angle_alpha   90.00
_cell.angle_beta   90.00
_cell.angle_gamma   90.00
#
_symmetry.space_group_name_H-M   'P 1'
#
loop_
_entity.id
_entity.type
_entity.pdbx_description
1 polymer ?
#
loop_
_entity_poly.entity_id
_entity_poly.type
_entity_poly.pdbx_seq_one_letter_code
_entity_poly.pdbx_strand_id
1 'polypeptide(L)'
;IVLITGFINWVQKKLHNRIISKLEKTRTFWDDAFFEATKKPVSFLIWISGIAFAAYIVGKNTDSVLSIAVSPMYQTGILFTVCWFLIRFIKLVEKNMITHKRLSGDDIDETTVDAVAKLLRISVIITGVLVALQSLGYSISGVLAFGGVGGIAVGFAARDLLANFFGGLMIYMDRPFNVGEWIRSPDKEIEGTVEKIGWRLTTIRTFDKRPLYVPNSLFNNISVENPSRMSNRRIKETIGI
;
A
#
# COMPACT_ATOMS: atom_id res chain seq x y z
N ILE A 1 38.87 -9.31 -7.01
CA ILE A 1 37.57 -8.77 -6.61
C ILE A 1 36.53 -9.02 -7.69
N VAL A 2 36.75 -8.59 -8.94
CA VAL A 2 35.78 -8.73 -10.06
C VAL A 2 35.37 -10.19 -10.27
N LEU A 3 36.33 -11.14 -10.23
CA LEU A 3 36.00 -12.55 -10.36
C LEU A 3 35.15 -13.08 -9.21
N ILE A 4 35.43 -12.64 -7.97
CA ILE A 4 34.64 -13.00 -6.77
C ILE A 4 33.22 -12.43 -6.91
N THR A 5 33.08 -11.17 -7.31
CA THR A 5 31.79 -10.52 -7.53
C THR A 5 30.98 -11.24 -8.61
N GLY A 6 31.63 -11.63 -9.72
CA GLY A 6 31.04 -12.42 -10.78
C GLY A 6 30.54 -13.79 -10.30
N PHE A 7 31.35 -14.46 -9.46
CA PHE A 7 30.97 -15.73 -8.86
C PHE A 7 29.77 -15.61 -7.91
N ILE A 8 29.78 -14.60 -7.03
CA ILE A 8 28.67 -14.32 -6.12
C ILE A 8 27.38 -14.03 -6.94
N ASN A 9 27.48 -13.25 -7.99
CA ASN A 9 26.34 -12.96 -8.86
C ASN A 9 25.81 -14.21 -9.59
N TRP A 10 26.71 -15.10 -10.01
CA TRP A 10 26.32 -16.39 -10.61
C TRP A 10 25.59 -17.28 -9.61
N VAL A 11 26.13 -17.41 -8.38
CA VAL A 11 25.49 -18.17 -7.29
C VAL A 11 24.11 -17.59 -6.97
N GLN A 12 24.01 -16.26 -6.85
CA GLN A 12 22.75 -15.57 -6.59
C GLN A 12 21.70 -15.89 -7.68
N LYS A 13 22.06 -15.79 -8.96
CA LYS A 13 21.16 -16.15 -10.07
C LYS A 13 20.71 -17.62 -10.02
N LYS A 14 21.61 -18.55 -9.68
CA LYS A 14 21.30 -19.97 -9.56
C LYS A 14 20.36 -20.25 -8.39
N LEU A 15 20.62 -19.64 -7.22
CA LEU A 15 19.74 -19.74 -6.03
C LEU A 15 18.37 -19.14 -6.32
N HIS A 16 18.34 -17.96 -6.92
CA HIS A 16 17.11 -17.26 -7.27
C HIS A 16 16.20 -18.09 -8.19
N ASN A 17 16.77 -18.66 -9.24
CA ASN A 17 16.02 -19.53 -10.15
C ASN A 17 15.50 -20.81 -9.46
N ARG A 18 16.25 -21.37 -8.48
CA ARG A 18 15.79 -22.50 -7.68
C ARG A 18 14.65 -22.13 -6.71
N ILE A 19 14.68 -20.92 -6.17
CA ILE A 19 13.63 -20.44 -5.26
C ILE A 19 12.35 -20.21 -6.06
N ILE A 20 12.41 -19.52 -7.20
CA ILE A 20 11.25 -19.28 -8.07
C ILE A 20 10.61 -20.59 -8.49
N SER A 21 11.37 -21.58 -8.94
CA SER A 21 10.81 -22.87 -9.37
C SER A 21 10.13 -23.67 -8.24
N LYS A 22 10.44 -23.36 -6.96
CA LYS A 22 9.74 -23.92 -5.81
C LYS A 22 8.48 -23.11 -5.45
N LEU A 23 8.52 -21.79 -5.65
CA LEU A 23 7.41 -20.88 -5.33
C LEU A 23 6.26 -20.97 -6.34
N GLU A 24 6.52 -21.32 -7.61
CA GLU A 24 5.47 -21.61 -8.60
C GLU A 24 4.44 -22.66 -8.12
N LYS A 25 4.79 -23.41 -7.06
CA LYS A 25 3.90 -24.37 -6.40
C LYS A 25 3.08 -23.76 -5.26
N THR A 26 3.40 -22.55 -4.80
CA THR A 26 2.66 -21.85 -3.75
C THR A 26 1.70 -20.83 -4.39
N ARG A 27 0.42 -20.85 -3.98
CA ARG A 27 -0.66 -20.04 -4.59
C ARG A 27 -0.65 -18.56 -4.19
N THR A 28 0.45 -17.99 -3.68
CA THR A 28 0.49 -16.64 -3.16
C THR A 28 1.13 -15.69 -4.18
N PHE A 29 0.34 -14.82 -4.79
CA PHE A 29 0.79 -13.88 -5.83
C PHE A 29 1.80 -12.82 -5.33
N TRP A 30 1.86 -12.55 -4.01
CA TRP A 30 2.80 -11.63 -3.39
C TRP A 30 4.22 -12.15 -3.40
N ASP A 31 4.41 -13.43 -3.11
CA ASP A 31 5.73 -14.07 -3.05
C ASP A 31 6.37 -14.08 -4.43
N ASP A 32 5.61 -14.44 -5.45
CA ASP A 32 6.07 -14.44 -6.85
C ASP A 32 6.51 -13.04 -7.29
N ALA A 33 5.70 -12.01 -6.99
CA ALA A 33 6.02 -10.63 -7.31
C ALA A 33 7.30 -10.17 -6.60
N PHE A 34 7.46 -10.51 -5.30
CA PHE A 34 8.63 -10.12 -4.52
C PHE A 34 9.91 -10.75 -5.07
N PHE A 35 9.91 -12.06 -5.23
CA PHE A 35 11.10 -12.77 -5.73
C PHE A 35 11.42 -12.38 -7.18
N GLU A 36 10.44 -12.24 -8.04
CA GLU A 36 10.69 -11.76 -9.40
C GLU A 36 11.22 -10.32 -9.43
N ALA A 37 10.71 -9.44 -8.55
CA ALA A 37 11.18 -8.05 -8.45
C ALA A 37 12.65 -7.98 -8.04
N THR A 38 13.12 -8.83 -7.12
CA THR A 38 14.50 -8.81 -6.60
C THR A 38 15.55 -9.24 -7.60
N LYS A 39 15.22 -10.05 -8.60
CA LYS A 39 16.18 -10.69 -9.52
C LYS A 39 17.20 -9.75 -10.15
N LYS A 40 16.75 -8.65 -10.76
CA LYS A 40 17.62 -7.67 -11.43
C LYS A 40 18.29 -6.70 -10.43
N PRO A 41 17.56 -6.09 -9.47
CA PRO A 41 18.13 -5.17 -8.51
C PRO A 41 19.22 -5.80 -7.64
N VAL A 42 19.04 -7.02 -7.16
CA VAL A 42 20.06 -7.71 -6.35
C VAL A 42 21.32 -7.99 -7.16
N SER A 43 21.19 -8.40 -8.42
CA SER A 43 22.35 -8.56 -9.32
C SER A 43 23.11 -7.24 -9.51
N PHE A 44 22.39 -6.13 -9.66
CA PHE A 44 22.98 -4.79 -9.77
C PHE A 44 23.68 -4.35 -8.47
N LEU A 45 23.04 -4.62 -7.32
CA LEU A 45 23.61 -4.34 -5.99
C LEU A 45 24.95 -5.07 -5.80
N ILE A 46 25.02 -6.35 -6.17
CA ILE A 46 26.26 -7.15 -6.08
C ILE A 46 27.36 -6.51 -6.93
N TRP A 47 27.07 -6.09 -8.15
CA TRP A 47 28.06 -5.45 -9.03
C TRP A 47 28.51 -4.09 -8.50
N ILE A 48 27.58 -3.23 -8.06
CA ILE A 48 27.93 -1.93 -7.48
C ILE A 48 28.79 -2.08 -6.23
N SER A 49 28.44 -3.03 -5.35
CA SER A 49 29.21 -3.30 -4.13
C SER A 49 30.62 -3.82 -4.44
N GLY A 50 30.73 -4.71 -5.43
CA GLY A 50 32.04 -5.23 -5.85
C GLY A 50 32.92 -4.17 -6.49
N ILE A 51 32.36 -3.29 -7.33
CA ILE A 51 33.08 -2.18 -7.95
C ILE A 51 33.49 -1.15 -6.90
N ALA A 52 32.58 -0.77 -5.99
CA ALA A 52 32.87 0.17 -4.91
C ALA A 52 33.96 -0.37 -3.98
N PHE A 53 33.94 -1.67 -3.64
CA PHE A 53 34.98 -2.31 -2.83
C PHE A 53 36.33 -2.35 -3.56
N ALA A 54 36.35 -2.63 -4.87
CA ALA A 54 37.55 -2.57 -5.67
C ALA A 54 38.15 -1.16 -5.72
N ALA A 55 37.31 -0.16 -5.95
CA ALA A 55 37.73 1.26 -6.00
C ALA A 55 38.24 1.74 -4.63
N TYR A 56 37.62 1.28 -3.51
CA TYR A 56 38.10 1.59 -2.17
C TYR A 56 39.51 1.05 -1.90
N ILE A 57 39.81 -0.20 -2.30
CA ILE A 57 41.14 -0.77 -2.12
C ILE A 57 42.19 -0.02 -2.94
N VAL A 58 41.88 0.32 -4.19
CA VAL A 58 42.79 1.07 -5.06
C VAL A 58 43.00 2.49 -4.50
N GLY A 59 41.92 3.16 -4.09
CA GLY A 59 42.00 4.53 -3.57
C GLY A 59 42.77 4.65 -2.26
N LYS A 60 42.71 3.63 -1.39
CA LYS A 60 43.47 3.59 -0.14
C LYS A 60 44.99 3.57 -0.36
N ASN A 61 45.45 3.02 -1.48
CA ASN A 61 46.87 2.90 -1.79
C ASN A 61 47.43 4.09 -2.62
N THR A 62 46.54 5.00 -3.07
CA THR A 62 46.97 6.00 -4.07
C THR A 62 46.67 7.46 -3.65
N ASP A 63 46.15 7.72 -2.44
CA ASP A 63 45.75 9.06 -1.94
C ASP A 63 44.96 9.90 -2.98
N SER A 64 44.15 9.21 -3.80
CA SER A 64 43.51 9.82 -4.95
C SER A 64 42.11 10.34 -4.63
N VAL A 65 41.66 11.36 -5.36
CA VAL A 65 40.30 11.91 -5.35
C VAL A 65 39.22 10.82 -5.51
N LEU A 66 39.59 9.65 -6.06
CA LEU A 66 38.73 8.47 -6.20
C LEU A 66 38.18 7.98 -4.86
N SER A 67 38.97 8.04 -3.75
CA SER A 67 38.50 7.58 -2.44
C SER A 67 37.37 8.42 -1.90
N ILE A 68 37.32 9.71 -2.23
CA ILE A 68 36.29 10.65 -1.77
C ILE A 68 34.97 10.43 -2.55
N ALA A 69 35.09 10.11 -3.86
CA ALA A 69 33.92 9.94 -4.73
C ALA A 69 33.22 8.59 -4.55
N VAL A 70 33.91 7.55 -4.10
CA VAL A 70 33.35 6.19 -3.97
C VAL A 70 32.16 6.14 -3.01
N SER A 71 32.25 6.82 -1.85
CA SER A 71 31.18 6.78 -0.83
C SER A 71 29.85 7.37 -1.33
N PRO A 72 29.79 8.60 -1.89
CA PRO A 72 28.53 9.15 -2.40
C PRO A 72 27.98 8.35 -3.59
N MET A 73 28.85 7.89 -4.49
CA MET A 73 28.41 7.07 -5.64
C MET A 73 27.81 5.73 -5.19
N TYR A 74 28.40 5.10 -4.20
CA TYR A 74 27.88 3.84 -3.62
C TYR A 74 26.54 4.05 -2.97
N GLN A 75 26.38 5.09 -2.14
CA GLN A 75 25.12 5.43 -1.49
C GLN A 75 24.01 5.71 -2.51
N THR A 76 24.31 6.52 -3.54
CA THR A 76 23.36 6.79 -4.63
C THR A 76 23.01 5.53 -5.41
N GLY A 77 23.96 4.64 -5.62
CA GLY A 77 23.74 3.36 -6.30
C GLY A 77 22.83 2.40 -5.50
N ILE A 78 22.99 2.35 -4.16
CA ILE A 78 22.09 1.59 -3.29
C ILE A 78 20.69 2.18 -3.36
N LEU A 79 20.55 3.50 -3.22
CA LEU A 79 19.28 4.20 -3.31
C LEU A 79 18.55 3.90 -4.62
N PHE A 80 19.27 4.03 -5.75
CA PHE A 80 18.74 3.70 -7.07
C PHE A 80 18.26 2.24 -7.13
N THR A 81 19.02 1.32 -6.56
CA THR A 81 18.67 -0.11 -6.54
C THR A 81 17.39 -0.36 -5.74
N VAL A 82 17.24 0.30 -4.59
CA VAL A 82 16.05 0.19 -3.75
C VAL A 82 14.82 0.78 -4.46
N CYS A 83 14.95 1.98 -5.04
CA CYS A 83 13.86 2.59 -5.80
C CYS A 83 13.45 1.73 -7.01
N TRP A 84 14.43 1.21 -7.76
CA TRP A 84 14.17 0.30 -8.88
C TRP A 84 13.46 -0.98 -8.44
N PHE A 85 13.90 -1.58 -7.33
CA PHE A 85 13.22 -2.73 -6.73
C PHE A 85 11.77 -2.41 -6.38
N LEU A 86 11.52 -1.30 -5.66
CA LEU A 86 10.18 -0.91 -5.24
C LEU A 86 9.24 -0.65 -6.43
N ILE A 87 9.70 0.10 -7.44
CA ILE A 87 8.92 0.39 -8.65
C ILE A 87 8.58 -0.92 -9.38
N ARG A 88 9.57 -1.82 -9.51
CA ARG A 88 9.38 -3.11 -10.16
C ARG A 88 8.44 -4.01 -9.36
N PHE A 89 8.57 -4.03 -8.04
CA PHE A 89 7.70 -4.79 -7.15
C PHE A 89 6.25 -4.33 -7.25
N ILE A 90 5.99 -3.01 -7.15
CA ILE A 90 4.65 -2.44 -7.31
C ILE A 90 4.04 -2.87 -8.66
N LYS A 91 4.82 -2.79 -9.75
CA LYS A 91 4.36 -3.17 -11.09
C LYS A 91 4.03 -4.65 -11.23
N LEU A 92 4.78 -5.53 -10.57
CA LEU A 92 4.54 -6.96 -10.60
C LEU A 92 3.35 -7.35 -9.73
N VAL A 93 3.21 -6.73 -8.55
CA VAL A 93 2.02 -6.92 -7.69
C VAL A 93 0.76 -6.49 -8.41
N GLU A 94 0.75 -5.32 -9.04
CA GLU A 94 -0.37 -4.84 -9.87
C GLU A 94 -0.75 -5.86 -10.93
N LYS A 95 0.21 -6.30 -11.73
CA LYS A 95 0.01 -7.28 -12.80
C LYS A 95 -0.53 -8.61 -12.26
N ASN A 96 0.10 -9.15 -11.23
CA ASN A 96 -0.28 -10.45 -10.67
C ASN A 96 -1.65 -10.39 -10.00
N MET A 97 -1.97 -9.29 -9.32
CA MET A 97 -3.27 -9.06 -8.69
C MET A 97 -4.40 -9.04 -9.72
N ILE A 98 -4.23 -8.29 -10.82
CA ILE A 98 -5.21 -8.22 -11.91
C ILE A 98 -5.37 -9.61 -12.57
N THR A 99 -4.25 -10.28 -12.86
CA THR A 99 -4.28 -11.60 -13.52
C THR A 99 -4.94 -12.66 -12.64
N HIS A 100 -4.58 -12.73 -11.36
CA HIS A 100 -5.10 -13.73 -10.43
C HIS A 100 -6.62 -13.60 -10.26
N LYS A 101 -7.12 -12.38 -10.09
CA LYS A 101 -8.54 -12.16 -9.89
C LYS A 101 -9.37 -12.31 -11.17
N ARG A 102 -8.79 -11.94 -12.32
CA ARG A 102 -9.43 -12.23 -13.62
C ARG A 102 -9.65 -13.75 -13.82
N LEU A 103 -8.70 -14.58 -13.35
CA LEU A 103 -8.82 -16.04 -13.39
C LEU A 103 -9.83 -16.59 -12.37
N SER A 104 -10.02 -15.90 -11.25
CA SER A 104 -10.97 -16.30 -10.19
C SER A 104 -12.41 -15.86 -10.46
N GLY A 105 -12.66 -15.08 -11.51
CA GLY A 105 -14.00 -14.58 -11.84
C GLY A 105 -14.51 -13.46 -10.90
N ASP A 106 -13.63 -12.91 -10.07
CA ASP A 106 -13.95 -11.79 -9.19
C ASP A 106 -13.89 -10.47 -9.95
N ASP A 107 -14.93 -9.65 -9.82
CA ASP A 107 -14.95 -8.28 -10.33
C ASP A 107 -13.93 -7.43 -9.58
N ILE A 108 -12.85 -7.07 -10.27
CA ILE A 108 -11.96 -6.01 -9.82
C ILE A 108 -12.15 -4.77 -10.68
N ASP A 109 -12.23 -3.66 -10.00
CA ASP A 109 -11.98 -2.37 -10.64
C ASP A 109 -10.47 -2.23 -10.93
N GLU A 110 -10.08 -2.68 -12.14
CA GLU A 110 -8.70 -2.57 -12.65
C GLU A 110 -8.21 -1.12 -12.59
N THR A 111 -9.13 -0.15 -12.76
CA THR A 111 -8.83 1.28 -12.73
C THR A 111 -8.37 1.71 -11.34
N THR A 112 -9.01 1.22 -10.29
CA THR A 112 -8.60 1.51 -8.90
C THR A 112 -7.24 0.92 -8.59
N VAL A 113 -6.97 -0.32 -9.00
CA VAL A 113 -5.66 -0.96 -8.78
C VAL A 113 -4.53 -0.22 -9.50
N ASP A 114 -4.73 0.14 -10.77
CA ASP A 114 -3.78 0.92 -11.57
C ASP A 114 -3.54 2.33 -10.96
N ALA A 115 -4.61 3.00 -10.51
CA ALA A 115 -4.49 4.31 -9.87
C ALA A 115 -3.65 4.26 -8.58
N VAL A 116 -3.90 3.27 -7.70
CA VAL A 116 -3.13 3.07 -6.47
C VAL A 116 -1.66 2.74 -6.79
N ALA A 117 -1.43 1.84 -7.76
CA ALA A 117 -0.09 1.47 -8.18
C ALA A 117 0.68 2.67 -8.77
N LYS A 118 0.02 3.55 -9.53
CA LYS A 118 0.61 4.81 -10.03
C LYS A 118 1.00 5.75 -8.90
N LEU A 119 0.10 5.96 -7.92
CA LEU A 119 0.38 6.82 -6.76
C LEU A 119 1.58 6.31 -5.96
N LEU A 120 1.64 5.00 -5.70
CA LEU A 120 2.77 4.39 -5.01
C LEU A 120 4.08 4.56 -5.79
N ARG A 121 4.07 4.36 -7.11
CA ARG A 121 5.26 4.57 -7.97
C ARG A 121 5.73 6.03 -7.95
N ILE A 122 4.80 6.99 -8.05
CA ILE A 122 5.12 8.42 -7.98
C ILE A 122 5.73 8.76 -6.63
N SER A 123 5.19 8.25 -5.51
CA SER A 123 5.72 8.47 -4.16
C SER A 123 7.16 7.94 -4.03
N VAL A 124 7.44 6.72 -4.56
CA VAL A 124 8.80 6.16 -4.59
C VAL A 124 9.75 7.02 -5.41
N ILE A 125 9.32 7.52 -6.57
CA ILE A 125 10.15 8.37 -7.44
C ILE A 125 10.47 9.70 -6.74
N ILE A 126 9.45 10.38 -6.18
CA ILE A 126 9.64 11.65 -5.47
C ILE A 126 10.61 11.46 -4.29
N THR A 127 10.36 10.45 -3.45
CA THR A 127 11.23 10.16 -2.30
C THR A 127 12.66 9.83 -2.75
N GLY A 128 12.80 9.00 -3.79
CA GLY A 128 14.11 8.64 -4.33
C GLY A 128 14.89 9.84 -4.87
N VAL A 129 14.22 10.75 -5.59
CA VAL A 129 14.84 11.99 -6.09
C VAL A 129 15.27 12.90 -4.93
N LEU A 130 14.44 13.08 -3.91
CA LEU A 130 14.78 13.91 -2.76
C LEU A 130 15.98 13.35 -2.00
N VAL A 131 16.01 12.05 -1.73
CA VAL A 131 17.14 11.41 -1.04
C VAL A 131 18.41 11.45 -1.91
N ALA A 132 18.29 11.29 -3.24
CA ALA A 132 19.43 11.43 -4.15
C ALA A 132 20.01 12.85 -4.12
N LEU A 133 19.16 13.88 -4.17
CA LEU A 133 19.60 15.28 -4.08
C LEU A 133 20.30 15.55 -2.73
N GLN A 134 19.74 15.04 -1.64
CA GLN A 134 20.35 15.18 -0.31
C GLN A 134 21.70 14.48 -0.20
N SER A 135 21.84 13.27 -0.78
CA SER A 135 23.11 12.54 -0.78
C SER A 135 24.21 13.21 -1.64
N LEU A 136 23.80 14.02 -2.62
CA LEU A 136 24.69 14.85 -3.44
C LEU A 136 25.04 16.21 -2.78
N GLY A 137 24.55 16.45 -1.54
CA GLY A 137 24.85 17.67 -0.78
C GLY A 137 23.90 18.83 -1.06
N TYR A 138 22.84 18.65 -1.86
CA TYR A 138 21.84 19.70 -2.08
C TYR A 138 20.92 19.82 -0.86
N SER A 139 20.62 21.06 -0.44
CA SER A 139 19.63 21.30 0.59
C SER A 139 18.22 21.07 0.06
N ILE A 140 17.53 20.09 0.63
CA ILE A 140 16.13 19.79 0.30
C ILE A 140 15.12 20.52 1.20
N SER A 141 15.61 21.34 2.16
CA SER A 141 14.76 22.01 3.17
C SER A 141 13.67 22.88 2.52
N GLY A 142 14.01 23.63 1.45
CA GLY A 142 13.03 24.43 0.72
C GLY A 142 11.97 23.56 0.00
N VAL A 143 12.39 22.45 -0.59
CA VAL A 143 11.47 21.53 -1.24
C VAL A 143 10.53 20.86 -0.22
N LEU A 144 11.06 20.48 0.95
CA LEU A 144 10.28 19.90 2.04
C LEU A 144 9.31 20.93 2.65
N ALA A 145 9.74 22.18 2.83
CA ALA A 145 8.87 23.24 3.34
C ALA A 145 7.70 23.50 2.36
N PHE A 146 8.00 23.64 1.08
CA PHE A 146 6.97 23.84 0.05
C PHE A 146 6.08 22.59 -0.11
N GLY A 147 6.69 21.39 -0.11
CA GLY A 147 5.98 20.11 -0.14
C GLY A 147 5.08 19.89 1.07
N GLY A 148 5.48 20.42 2.24
CA GLY A 148 4.66 20.43 3.47
C GLY A 148 3.36 21.20 3.29
N VAL A 149 3.42 22.42 2.73
CA VAL A 149 2.22 23.21 2.41
C VAL A 149 1.34 22.47 1.38
N GLY A 150 1.95 21.92 0.32
CA GLY A 150 1.23 21.09 -0.65
C GLY A 150 0.63 19.83 -0.04
N GLY A 151 1.35 19.20 0.91
CA GLY A 151 0.87 18.03 1.66
C GLY A 151 -0.36 18.35 2.53
N ILE A 152 -0.40 19.52 3.15
CA ILE A 152 -1.58 20.00 3.90
C ILE A 152 -2.78 20.14 2.95
N ALA A 153 -2.60 20.74 1.79
CA ALA A 153 -3.68 20.88 0.79
C ALA A 153 -4.21 19.52 0.31
N VAL A 154 -3.31 18.57 0.00
CA VAL A 154 -3.68 17.19 -0.37
C VAL A 154 -4.37 16.48 0.82
N GLY A 155 -3.89 16.67 2.05
CA GLY A 155 -4.51 16.13 3.26
C GLY A 155 -5.95 16.60 3.45
N PHE A 156 -6.21 17.90 3.26
CA PHE A 156 -7.57 18.42 3.29
C PHE A 156 -8.45 17.85 2.17
N ALA A 157 -7.91 17.71 0.95
CA ALA A 157 -8.65 17.10 -0.15
C ALA A 157 -8.98 15.62 0.09
N ALA A 158 -8.11 14.89 0.82
CA ALA A 158 -8.29 13.47 1.15
C ALA A 158 -9.07 13.23 2.46
N ARG A 159 -9.45 14.27 3.20
CA ARG A 159 -10.06 14.18 4.53
C ARG A 159 -11.26 13.24 4.57
N ASP A 160 -12.20 13.40 3.66
CA ASP A 160 -13.43 12.60 3.66
C ASP A 160 -13.16 11.14 3.29
N LEU A 161 -12.19 10.89 2.43
CA LEU A 161 -11.75 9.53 2.09
C LEU A 161 -11.21 8.81 3.33
N LEU A 162 -10.31 9.48 4.06
CA LEU A 162 -9.72 8.96 5.29
C LEU A 162 -10.78 8.79 6.39
N ALA A 163 -11.70 9.75 6.56
CA ALA A 163 -12.77 9.65 7.54
C ALA A 163 -13.67 8.43 7.29
N ASN A 164 -13.99 8.14 6.03
CA ASN A 164 -14.77 6.96 5.67
C ASN A 164 -14.00 5.65 5.87
N PHE A 165 -12.71 5.63 5.55
CA PHE A 165 -11.85 4.47 5.80
C PHE A 165 -11.77 4.14 7.29
N PHE A 166 -11.47 5.14 8.12
CA PHE A 166 -11.42 4.96 9.58
C PHE A 166 -12.79 4.64 10.17
N GLY A 167 -13.88 5.23 9.64
CA GLY A 167 -15.23 4.86 10.03
C GLY A 167 -15.55 3.39 9.75
N GLY A 168 -15.17 2.88 8.59
CA GLY A 168 -15.30 1.46 8.26
C GLY A 168 -14.45 0.55 9.16
N LEU A 169 -13.22 0.98 9.49
CA LEU A 169 -12.35 0.27 10.41
C LEU A 169 -12.96 0.20 11.83
N MET A 170 -13.54 1.31 12.32
CA MET A 170 -14.23 1.35 13.63
C MET A 170 -15.43 0.42 13.65
N ILE A 171 -16.27 0.43 12.62
CA ILE A 171 -17.39 -0.52 12.51
C ILE A 171 -16.89 -1.97 12.59
N TYR A 172 -15.77 -2.28 11.95
CA TYR A 172 -15.21 -3.62 11.95
C TYR A 172 -14.60 -4.02 13.31
N MET A 173 -13.99 -3.08 14.03
CA MET A 173 -13.36 -3.32 15.34
C MET A 173 -14.40 -3.40 16.45
N ASP A 174 -15.29 -2.40 16.55
CA ASP A 174 -16.25 -2.27 17.65
C ASP A 174 -17.54 -3.09 17.41
N ARG A 175 -17.81 -3.42 16.15
CA ARG A 175 -18.97 -4.22 15.72
C ARG A 175 -20.30 -3.77 16.32
N PRO A 176 -20.67 -2.50 16.20
CA PRO A 176 -21.98 -2.03 16.62
C PRO A 176 -23.10 -2.77 15.90
N PHE A 177 -22.85 -3.23 14.69
CA PHE A 177 -23.71 -4.09 13.89
C PHE A 177 -22.87 -5.00 12.97
N ASN A 178 -23.48 -6.09 12.48
CA ASN A 178 -22.90 -7.02 11.51
C ASN A 178 -23.75 -7.07 10.24
N VAL A 179 -23.17 -7.65 9.18
CA VAL A 179 -23.93 -7.98 7.97
C VAL A 179 -25.08 -8.92 8.32
N GLY A 180 -26.28 -8.63 7.81
CA GLY A 180 -27.52 -9.35 8.09
C GLY A 180 -28.31 -8.79 9.26
N GLU A 181 -27.77 -7.88 10.09
CA GLU A 181 -28.52 -7.27 11.19
C GLU A 181 -29.36 -6.08 10.71
N TRP A 182 -30.50 -5.91 11.31
CA TRP A 182 -31.34 -4.74 11.15
C TRP A 182 -30.83 -3.62 12.05
N ILE A 183 -30.56 -2.46 11.46
CA ILE A 183 -30.16 -1.25 12.17
C ILE A 183 -31.10 -0.10 11.87
N ARG A 184 -31.17 0.83 12.83
CA ARG A 184 -31.92 2.07 12.72
C ARG A 184 -31.08 3.23 13.28
N SER A 185 -31.15 4.37 12.62
CA SER A 185 -30.64 5.63 13.17
C SER A 185 -31.78 6.64 13.20
N PRO A 186 -32.29 7.00 14.40
CA PRO A 186 -33.35 8.01 14.51
C PRO A 186 -32.90 9.38 14.00
N ASP A 187 -31.59 9.67 14.07
CA ASP A 187 -31.04 10.99 13.75
C ASP A 187 -31.02 11.29 12.24
N LYS A 188 -31.06 10.27 11.37
CA LYS A 188 -30.83 10.41 9.91
C LYS A 188 -31.81 9.62 9.05
N GLU A 189 -32.90 9.12 9.59
CA GLU A 189 -33.89 8.30 8.86
C GLU A 189 -33.27 7.08 8.14
N ILE A 190 -32.17 6.56 8.70
CA ILE A 190 -31.52 5.36 8.18
C ILE A 190 -32.16 4.16 8.87
N GLU A 191 -32.78 3.27 8.08
CA GLU A 191 -33.35 2.04 8.62
C GLU A 191 -33.31 0.93 7.57
N GLY A 192 -32.94 -0.27 7.98
CA GLY A 192 -32.91 -1.46 7.13
C GLY A 192 -31.90 -2.51 7.57
N THR A 193 -31.73 -3.52 6.75
CA THR A 193 -30.80 -4.63 6.99
C THR A 193 -29.46 -4.35 6.32
N VAL A 194 -28.38 -4.51 7.07
CA VAL A 194 -27.01 -4.34 6.56
C VAL A 194 -26.69 -5.48 5.58
N GLU A 195 -26.43 -5.17 4.33
CA GLU A 195 -26.06 -6.15 3.31
C GLU A 195 -24.54 -6.30 3.16
N LYS A 196 -23.83 -5.17 3.22
CA LYS A 196 -22.38 -5.15 3.02
C LYS A 196 -21.74 -3.99 3.77
N ILE A 197 -20.64 -4.26 4.45
CA ILE A 197 -19.77 -3.25 5.03
C ILE A 197 -18.53 -3.16 4.14
N GLY A 198 -18.42 -2.08 3.37
CA GLY A 198 -17.26 -1.80 2.53
C GLY A 198 -16.23 -0.93 3.26
N TRP A 199 -15.08 -0.68 2.64
CA TRP A 199 -14.04 0.16 3.22
C TRP A 199 -14.43 1.65 3.30
N ARG A 200 -15.37 2.12 2.47
CA ARG A 200 -15.86 3.51 2.40
C ARG A 200 -17.35 3.64 2.69
N LEU A 201 -18.15 2.69 2.23
CA LEU A 201 -19.61 2.73 2.29
C LEU A 201 -20.14 1.44 2.92
N THR A 202 -21.16 1.59 3.75
CA THR A 202 -22.02 0.48 4.19
C THR A 202 -23.28 0.49 3.35
N THR A 203 -23.65 -0.67 2.80
CA THR A 203 -24.89 -0.85 2.03
C THR A 203 -25.96 -1.43 2.93
N ILE A 204 -27.09 -0.76 3.02
CA ILE A 204 -28.25 -1.14 3.82
C ILE A 204 -29.42 -1.39 2.87
N ARG A 205 -30.14 -2.48 3.02
CA ARG A 205 -31.37 -2.76 2.31
C ARG A 205 -32.55 -2.23 3.12
N THR A 206 -33.19 -1.17 2.60
CA THR A 206 -34.41 -0.64 3.22
C THR A 206 -35.58 -1.64 3.12
N PHE A 207 -36.64 -1.42 3.88
CA PHE A 207 -37.84 -2.28 3.82
C PHE A 207 -38.51 -2.26 2.45
N ASP A 208 -38.40 -1.13 1.70
CA ASP A 208 -38.86 -1.01 0.31
C ASP A 208 -37.94 -1.72 -0.68
N LYS A 209 -36.96 -2.50 -0.20
CA LYS A 209 -35.97 -3.23 -1.03
C LYS A 209 -34.99 -2.34 -1.82
N ARG A 210 -34.91 -1.04 -1.53
CA ARG A 210 -33.94 -0.14 -2.14
C ARG A 210 -32.59 -0.27 -1.44
N PRO A 211 -31.45 -0.26 -2.18
CA PRO A 211 -30.14 -0.17 -1.57
C PRO A 211 -29.90 1.28 -1.11
N LEU A 212 -29.56 1.45 0.16
CA LEU A 212 -29.13 2.70 0.75
C LEU A 212 -27.64 2.65 0.98
N TYR A 213 -26.88 3.57 0.38
CA TYR A 213 -25.42 3.65 0.51
C TYR A 213 -25.07 4.73 1.53
N VAL A 214 -24.58 4.30 2.67
CA VAL A 214 -24.25 5.18 3.80
C VAL A 214 -22.72 5.29 3.93
N PRO A 215 -22.15 6.52 3.88
CA PRO A 215 -20.74 6.72 4.16
C PRO A 215 -20.38 6.25 5.58
N ASN A 216 -19.31 5.48 5.71
CA ASN A 216 -18.93 4.91 7.01
C ASN A 216 -18.60 5.98 8.06
N SER A 217 -18.05 7.12 7.63
CA SER A 217 -17.77 8.26 8.53
C SER A 217 -19.03 8.82 9.21
N LEU A 218 -20.20 8.61 8.63
CA LEU A 218 -21.47 9.07 9.21
C LEU A 218 -21.77 8.35 10.52
N PHE A 219 -21.48 7.05 10.61
CA PHE A 219 -21.71 6.23 11.79
C PHE A 219 -20.92 6.68 13.03
N ASN A 220 -19.85 7.44 12.85
CA ASN A 220 -19.09 8.03 13.97
C ASN A 220 -19.82 9.21 14.63
N ASN A 221 -20.84 9.77 13.99
CA ASN A 221 -21.51 11.01 14.40
C ASN A 221 -23.00 10.88 14.60
N ILE A 222 -23.55 9.66 14.51
CA ILE A 222 -24.98 9.40 14.69
C ILE A 222 -25.22 8.30 15.73
N SER A 223 -26.37 8.31 16.34
CA SER A 223 -26.82 7.20 17.18
C SER A 223 -27.28 6.03 16.32
N VAL A 224 -26.83 4.83 16.64
CA VAL A 224 -27.23 3.62 15.94
C VAL A 224 -27.92 2.68 16.94
N GLU A 225 -29.18 2.40 16.67
CA GLU A 225 -29.94 1.35 17.35
C GLU A 225 -29.80 0.05 16.58
N ASN A 226 -29.66 -1.05 17.30
CA ASN A 226 -29.61 -2.39 16.71
C ASN A 226 -30.78 -3.25 17.21
N PRO A 227 -31.94 -3.20 16.56
CA PRO A 227 -33.08 -3.98 16.94
C PRO A 227 -32.87 -5.49 16.86
N SER A 228 -31.92 -5.97 16.05
CA SER A 228 -31.57 -7.39 15.97
C SER A 228 -30.95 -7.93 17.26
N ARG A 229 -30.44 -7.04 18.14
CA ARG A 229 -29.85 -7.40 19.45
C ARG A 229 -30.75 -7.05 20.65
N MET A 230 -32.02 -6.74 20.40
CA MET A 230 -32.96 -6.49 21.50
C MET A 230 -33.11 -7.74 22.39
N SER A 231 -33.01 -7.54 23.70
CA SER A 231 -33.33 -8.57 24.68
C SER A 231 -34.85 -8.73 24.88
N ASN A 232 -35.57 -7.61 24.83
CA ASN A 232 -37.02 -7.57 25.05
C ASN A 232 -37.69 -6.56 24.14
N ARG A 233 -38.90 -6.85 23.66
CA ARG A 233 -39.72 -5.93 22.87
C ARG A 233 -40.70 -5.20 23.76
N ARG A 234 -40.71 -3.88 23.74
CA ARG A 234 -41.70 -3.05 24.46
C ARG A 234 -42.97 -2.97 23.62
N ILE A 235 -44.09 -3.36 24.22
CA ILE A 235 -45.43 -3.11 23.72
C ILE A 235 -45.97 -1.90 24.49
N LYS A 236 -46.37 -0.82 23.79
CA LYS A 236 -46.98 0.36 24.37
C LYS A 236 -48.25 0.65 23.59
N GLU A 237 -49.37 0.47 24.24
CA GLU A 237 -50.69 0.81 23.70
C GLU A 237 -51.37 1.85 24.59
N THR A 238 -52.15 2.74 23.99
CA THR A 238 -53.00 3.70 24.69
C THR A 238 -54.44 3.20 24.56
N ILE A 239 -55.00 2.75 25.65
CA ILE A 239 -56.41 2.33 25.68
C ILE A 239 -57.21 3.57 26.01
N GLY A 240 -58.08 3.99 25.06
CA GLY A 240 -59.11 5.00 25.31
C GLY A 240 -60.26 4.40 26.09
N ILE A 241 -60.64 5.00 27.21
CA ILE A 241 -61.81 4.68 28.02
C ILE A 241 -62.88 5.68 27.69
#